data_38759d9a10462b883c8ed4c09fb4e7cc
#
_entry.id   38759d9a10462b883c8ed4c09fb4e7cc
#
_cell.length_a   1.000
_cell.length_b   1.000
_cell.length_c   1.000
_cell.angle_alpha   90.00
_cell.angle_beta   90.00
_cell.angle_gamma   90.00
#
_symmetry.space_group_name_H-M   'P 1'
#
loop_
_entity.id
_entity.type
_entity.pdbx_description
1 polymer ?
#
loop_
_entity_poly.entity_id
_entity_poly.type
_entity_poly.pdbx_seq_one_letter_code
_entity_poly.pdbx_strand_id
1 'polypeptide(L)'
;KAANKILSAYLNLLTVYPDQPYDQPEIIHPISGCTIVKPEDMADFQTVLPKEEKMLEIVRAKIAAGERVMIYTSWTRTDTQRKLLGLLREEGIRTEILSTQIVPEKREDWLSKRLSAGAQVIITNPKCVETGLDLNAFTTLIFYSMGYNLFTLRQASRRSWRINQTAPRVEVYMLYYADT
;
A
#
# COMPACT_ATOMS: atom_id res chain seq x y z
N LYS A 1 23.30 20.71 3.74
CA LYS A 1 22.18 20.45 2.78
C LYS A 1 22.40 19.16 1.95
N ALA A 2 23.63 18.90 1.44
CA ALA A 2 23.97 17.70 0.66
C ALA A 2 23.78 16.41 1.50
N ALA A 3 24.35 16.36 2.71
CA ALA A 3 24.25 15.22 3.61
C ALA A 3 22.78 14.83 3.91
N ASN A 4 21.91 15.80 4.13
CA ASN A 4 20.48 15.52 4.40
C ASN A 4 19.77 14.92 3.17
N LYS A 5 20.14 15.33 1.94
CA LYS A 5 19.59 14.74 0.72
C LYS A 5 20.01 13.27 0.57
N ILE A 6 21.28 12.98 0.82
CA ILE A 6 21.82 11.62 0.76
C ILE A 6 21.16 10.75 1.82
N LEU A 7 21.09 11.23 3.06
CA LEU A 7 20.43 10.49 4.15
C LEU A 7 18.96 10.21 3.84
N SER A 8 18.22 11.20 3.33
CA SER A 8 16.82 11.00 2.94
C SER A 8 16.66 9.98 1.81
N ALA A 9 17.56 10.03 0.81
CA ALA A 9 17.54 9.06 -0.29
C ALA A 9 17.84 7.63 0.22
N TYR A 10 18.81 7.51 1.12
CA TYR A 10 19.18 6.22 1.71
C TYR A 10 18.07 5.64 2.59
N LEU A 11 17.46 6.44 3.45
CA LEU A 11 16.32 6.02 4.27
C LEU A 11 15.12 5.62 3.41
N ASN A 12 14.85 6.35 2.33
CA ASN A 12 13.80 5.96 1.38
C ASN A 12 14.12 4.62 0.72
N LEU A 13 15.36 4.40 0.28
CA LEU A 13 15.78 3.15 -0.32
C LEU A 13 15.57 1.98 0.66
N LEU A 14 16.04 2.11 1.90
CA LEU A 14 15.88 1.07 2.93
C LEU A 14 14.41 0.69 3.20
N THR A 15 13.49 1.63 3.03
CA THR A 15 12.05 1.37 3.26
C THR A 15 11.31 0.86 2.03
N VAL A 16 11.78 1.20 0.83
CA VAL A 16 11.15 0.77 -0.43
C VAL A 16 11.69 -0.58 -0.90
N TYR A 17 12.99 -0.80 -0.73
CA TYR A 17 13.69 -1.97 -1.26
C TYR A 17 13.08 -3.32 -0.82
N PRO A 18 12.63 -3.52 0.43
CA PRO A 18 11.96 -4.76 0.81
C PRO A 18 10.64 -5.03 0.06
N ASP A 19 9.95 -3.98 -0.40
CA ASP A 19 8.69 -4.08 -1.14
C ASP A 19 8.91 -4.14 -2.66
N GLN A 20 10.06 -3.66 -3.13
CA GLN A 20 10.46 -3.66 -4.54
C GLN A 20 11.98 -3.78 -4.65
N PRO A 21 12.55 -4.99 -4.57
CA PRO A 21 14.00 -5.22 -4.62
C PRO A 21 14.54 -5.25 -6.06
N TYR A 22 14.05 -4.38 -6.94
CA TYR A 22 14.45 -4.22 -8.33
C TYR A 22 14.15 -2.80 -8.82
N ASP A 23 14.83 -2.39 -9.86
CA ASP A 23 14.67 -1.08 -10.53
C ASP A 23 14.76 0.12 -9.56
N GLN A 24 15.58 0.02 -8.52
CA GLN A 24 15.77 1.12 -7.58
C GLN A 24 16.81 2.11 -8.11
N PRO A 25 16.57 3.43 -7.95
CA PRO A 25 17.50 4.44 -8.43
C PRO A 25 18.81 4.42 -7.65
N GLU A 26 19.91 4.70 -8.33
CA GLU A 26 21.19 4.94 -7.69
C GLU A 26 21.15 6.17 -6.78
N ILE A 27 21.85 6.11 -5.66
CA ILE A 27 22.06 7.28 -4.79
C ILE A 27 23.33 8.00 -5.26
N ILE A 28 23.15 9.20 -5.80
CA ILE A 28 24.21 10.01 -6.37
C ILE A 28 24.53 11.18 -5.42
N HIS A 29 25.82 11.45 -5.23
CA HIS A 29 26.24 12.62 -4.44
C HIS A 29 25.87 13.91 -5.15
N PRO A 30 25.09 14.82 -4.51
CA PRO A 30 24.45 15.94 -5.19
C PRO A 30 25.40 17.06 -5.65
N ILE A 31 26.68 17.00 -5.27
CA ILE A 31 27.70 18.00 -5.66
C ILE A 31 28.73 17.39 -6.62
N SER A 32 29.26 16.20 -6.29
CA SER A 32 30.33 15.60 -7.11
C SER A 32 29.77 14.73 -8.25
N GLY A 33 28.48 14.35 -8.23
CA GLY A 33 27.90 13.44 -9.23
C GLY A 33 28.36 11.98 -9.09
N CYS A 34 29.16 11.64 -8.08
CA CYS A 34 29.60 10.26 -7.88
C CYS A 34 28.47 9.38 -7.34
N THR A 35 28.36 8.17 -7.83
CA THR A 35 27.45 7.15 -7.26
C THR A 35 27.95 6.73 -5.89
N ILE A 36 27.09 6.83 -4.88
CA ILE A 36 27.36 6.42 -3.49
C ILE A 36 26.85 5.01 -3.25
N VAL A 37 25.64 4.72 -3.73
CA VAL A 37 24.99 3.42 -3.61
C VAL A 37 24.37 3.06 -4.94
N LYS A 38 24.64 1.85 -5.40
CA LYS A 38 23.97 1.22 -6.53
C LYS A 38 23.26 -0.03 -6.00
N PRO A 39 21.92 0.02 -5.83
CA PRO A 39 21.17 -1.15 -5.41
C PRO A 39 21.29 -2.28 -6.45
N GLU A 40 21.46 -3.50 -5.98
CA GLU A 40 21.41 -4.69 -6.83
C GLU A 40 19.97 -5.19 -6.92
N ASP A 41 19.58 -5.68 -8.09
CA ASP A 41 18.27 -6.31 -8.23
C ASP A 41 18.34 -7.74 -7.65
N MET A 42 17.56 -7.99 -6.60
CA MET A 42 17.44 -9.33 -5.97
C MET A 42 16.23 -10.11 -6.49
N ALA A 43 15.37 -9.47 -7.25
CA ALA A 43 14.19 -10.04 -7.88
C ALA A 43 13.87 -9.23 -9.13
N ASP A 44 12.82 -9.62 -9.84
CA ASP A 44 12.22 -8.84 -10.93
C ASP A 44 10.74 -8.57 -10.65
N PHE A 45 10.10 -7.86 -11.55
CA PHE A 45 8.66 -7.55 -11.43
C PHE A 45 7.78 -8.80 -11.41
N GLN A 46 8.21 -9.90 -12.04
CA GLN A 46 7.43 -11.15 -12.13
C GLN A 46 7.61 -12.04 -10.90
N THR A 47 8.68 -11.85 -10.15
CA THR A 47 8.95 -12.64 -8.95
C THR A 47 7.95 -12.30 -7.84
N VAL A 48 7.19 -13.28 -7.39
CA VAL A 48 6.29 -13.10 -6.23
C VAL A 48 7.12 -13.11 -4.95
N LEU A 49 7.03 -12.03 -4.19
CA LEU A 49 7.77 -11.86 -2.94
C LEU A 49 7.03 -12.52 -1.76
N PRO A 50 7.73 -13.00 -0.71
CA PRO A 50 7.08 -13.63 0.45
C PRO A 50 5.99 -12.76 1.09
N LYS A 51 6.18 -11.45 1.10
CA LYS A 51 5.20 -10.49 1.62
C LYS A 51 3.96 -10.40 0.74
N GLU A 52 4.11 -10.55 -0.58
CA GLU A 52 3.02 -10.62 -1.55
C GLU A 52 2.23 -11.91 -1.39
N GLU A 53 2.91 -13.06 -1.22
CA GLU A 53 2.27 -14.33 -0.92
C GLU A 53 1.43 -14.26 0.35
N LYS A 54 1.98 -13.67 1.42
CA LYS A 54 1.24 -13.51 2.68
C LYS A 54 0.03 -12.57 2.53
N MET A 55 0.17 -11.52 1.77
CA MET A 55 -0.96 -10.63 1.43
C MET A 55 -2.05 -11.39 0.67
N LEU A 56 -1.67 -12.17 -0.35
CA LEU A 56 -2.62 -12.99 -1.13
C LEU A 56 -3.34 -14.01 -0.24
N GLU A 57 -2.62 -14.71 0.65
CA GLU A 57 -3.21 -15.66 1.62
C GLU A 57 -4.32 -14.99 2.45
N ILE A 58 -4.02 -13.82 3.04
CA ILE A 58 -4.99 -13.08 3.86
C ILE A 58 -6.18 -12.65 3.01
N VAL A 59 -5.94 -12.06 1.83
CA VAL A 59 -7.01 -11.57 0.95
C VAL A 59 -7.92 -12.72 0.52
N ARG A 60 -7.38 -13.86 0.08
CA ARG A 60 -8.18 -15.05 -0.30
C ARG A 60 -9.11 -15.49 0.82
N ALA A 61 -8.58 -15.61 2.04
CA ALA A 61 -9.37 -16.02 3.21
C ALA A 61 -10.50 -15.02 3.51
N LYS A 62 -10.22 -13.72 3.39
CA LYS A 62 -11.20 -12.67 3.67
C LYS A 62 -12.28 -12.56 2.59
N ILE A 63 -11.90 -12.66 1.33
CA ILE A 63 -12.86 -12.66 0.21
C ILE A 63 -13.77 -13.92 0.27
N ALA A 64 -13.21 -15.08 0.62
CA ALA A 64 -13.99 -16.30 0.81
C ALA A 64 -15.01 -16.17 1.97
N ALA A 65 -14.70 -15.37 2.99
CA ALA A 65 -15.61 -15.02 4.08
C ALA A 65 -16.65 -13.93 3.71
N GLY A 66 -16.63 -13.43 2.46
CA GLY A 66 -17.52 -12.36 2.01
C GLY A 66 -17.12 -10.96 2.47
N GLU A 67 -15.92 -10.81 3.02
CA GLU A 67 -15.40 -9.52 3.48
C GLU A 67 -14.79 -8.72 2.33
N ARG A 68 -14.69 -7.38 2.52
CA ARG A 68 -13.95 -6.49 1.63
C ARG A 68 -12.66 -6.04 2.29
N VAL A 69 -11.62 -5.90 1.47
CA VAL A 69 -10.27 -5.61 1.95
C VAL A 69 -9.79 -4.27 1.41
N MET A 70 -9.21 -3.45 2.29
CA MET A 70 -8.45 -2.25 1.92
C MET A 70 -6.97 -2.52 2.12
N ILE A 71 -6.16 -2.31 1.07
CA ILE A 71 -4.70 -2.45 1.11
C ILE A 71 -4.06 -1.07 1.03
N TYR A 72 -3.25 -0.76 2.03
CA TYR A 72 -2.49 0.48 2.10
C TYR A 72 -1.05 0.28 1.64
N THR A 73 -0.63 1.11 0.68
CA THR A 73 0.75 1.20 0.22
C THR A 73 1.21 2.64 0.35
N SER A 74 2.36 2.86 0.99
CA SER A 74 2.90 4.20 1.21
C SER A 74 3.61 4.76 -0.03
N TRP A 75 4.10 3.90 -0.90
CA TRP A 75 4.93 4.24 -2.04
C TRP A 75 4.10 4.31 -3.33
N THR A 76 3.86 5.52 -3.83
CA THR A 76 3.07 5.76 -5.06
C THR A 76 3.93 6.00 -6.29
N ARG A 77 5.24 6.16 -6.13
CA ARG A 77 6.20 6.35 -7.23
C ARG A 77 6.81 5.05 -7.72
N THR A 78 6.56 3.97 -7.01
CA THR A 78 7.00 2.61 -7.33
C THR A 78 5.87 1.84 -7.99
N ASP A 79 6.19 0.78 -8.70
CA ASP A 79 5.21 -0.08 -9.35
C ASP A 79 4.47 -1.02 -8.36
N THR A 80 4.70 -0.90 -7.07
CA THR A 80 4.12 -1.77 -6.03
C THR A 80 2.59 -1.87 -6.16
N GLN A 81 1.87 -0.75 -6.29
CA GLN A 81 0.39 -0.79 -6.43
C GLN A 81 -0.05 -1.54 -7.68
N ARG A 82 0.66 -1.35 -8.79
CA ARG A 82 0.37 -2.01 -10.08
C ARG A 82 0.64 -3.50 -9.99
N LYS A 83 1.74 -3.88 -9.36
CA LYS A 83 2.09 -5.28 -9.14
C LYS A 83 1.05 -6.00 -8.29
N LEU A 84 0.68 -5.44 -7.13
CA LEU A 84 -0.37 -5.99 -6.26
C LEU A 84 -1.72 -6.09 -6.98
N LEU A 85 -2.07 -5.09 -7.81
CA LEU A 85 -3.27 -5.13 -8.65
C LEU A 85 -3.23 -6.31 -9.63
N GLY A 86 -2.09 -6.53 -10.29
CA GLY A 86 -1.87 -7.65 -11.22
C GLY A 86 -2.08 -8.98 -10.50
N LEU A 87 -1.35 -9.22 -9.42
CA LEU A 87 -1.41 -10.45 -8.63
C LEU A 87 -2.84 -10.78 -8.16
N LEU A 88 -3.57 -9.78 -7.64
CA LEU A 88 -4.94 -9.97 -7.18
C LEU A 88 -5.91 -10.25 -8.32
N ARG A 89 -5.72 -9.63 -9.49
CA ARG A 89 -6.55 -9.89 -10.67
C ARG A 89 -6.30 -11.26 -11.30
N GLU A 90 -5.06 -11.74 -11.27
CA GLU A 90 -4.72 -13.10 -11.69
C GLU A 90 -5.44 -14.16 -10.84
N GLU A 91 -5.69 -13.86 -9.57
CA GLU A 91 -6.53 -14.67 -8.66
C GLU A 91 -8.05 -14.50 -8.88
N GLY A 92 -8.46 -13.72 -9.89
CA GLY A 92 -9.87 -13.44 -10.16
C GLY A 92 -10.52 -12.47 -9.18
N ILE A 93 -9.75 -11.81 -8.31
CA ILE A 93 -10.24 -10.86 -7.29
C ILE A 93 -10.44 -9.48 -7.92
N ARG A 94 -11.66 -8.96 -7.85
CA ARG A 94 -12.01 -7.64 -8.40
C ARG A 94 -11.38 -6.53 -7.56
N THR A 95 -10.26 -6.02 -8.07
CA THR A 95 -9.39 -5.06 -7.39
C THR A 95 -9.30 -3.76 -8.16
N GLU A 96 -9.33 -2.62 -7.44
CA GLU A 96 -9.20 -1.28 -7.98
C GLU A 96 -8.19 -0.45 -7.19
N ILE A 97 -7.60 0.57 -7.83
CA ILE A 97 -6.66 1.50 -7.17
C ILE A 97 -7.34 2.86 -7.00
N LEU A 98 -7.47 3.30 -5.76
CA LEU A 98 -7.84 4.69 -5.44
C LEU A 98 -6.57 5.56 -5.49
N SER A 99 -6.39 6.24 -6.61
CA SER A 99 -5.23 7.07 -6.86
C SER A 99 -5.28 8.42 -6.13
N THR A 100 -4.11 8.94 -5.74
CA THR A 100 -3.94 10.31 -5.22
C THR A 100 -4.30 11.39 -6.25
N GLN A 101 -4.39 11.06 -7.54
CA GLN A 101 -4.83 11.97 -8.60
C GLN A 101 -6.32 12.28 -8.53
N ILE A 102 -7.11 11.43 -7.86
CA ILE A 102 -8.53 11.70 -7.65
C ILE A 102 -8.66 12.76 -6.55
N VAL A 103 -9.26 13.90 -6.90
CA VAL A 103 -9.46 15.00 -5.97
C VAL A 103 -10.30 14.54 -4.76
N PRO A 104 -10.00 15.05 -3.55
CA PRO A 104 -10.62 14.56 -2.31
C PRO A 104 -12.15 14.50 -2.35
N GLU A 105 -12.78 15.50 -2.93
CA GLU A 105 -14.24 15.65 -2.99
C GLU A 105 -14.92 14.58 -3.85
N LYS A 106 -14.18 13.95 -4.79
CA LYS A 106 -14.71 12.92 -5.68
C LYS A 106 -14.39 11.49 -5.21
N ARG A 107 -13.60 11.32 -4.15
CA ARG A 107 -13.14 9.99 -3.70
C ARG A 107 -14.28 9.15 -3.15
N GLU A 108 -15.21 9.73 -2.44
CA GLU A 108 -16.37 9.04 -1.88
C GLU A 108 -17.29 8.51 -2.98
N ASP A 109 -17.63 9.35 -3.95
CA ASP A 109 -18.41 8.96 -5.13
C ASP A 109 -17.71 7.87 -5.94
N TRP A 110 -16.38 8.01 -6.13
CA TRP A 110 -15.60 7.03 -6.83
C TRP A 110 -15.65 5.67 -6.11
N LEU A 111 -15.42 5.66 -4.79
CA LEU A 111 -15.44 4.46 -3.99
C LEU A 111 -16.82 3.79 -4.03
N SER A 112 -17.88 4.54 -3.85
CA SER A 112 -19.27 4.04 -3.93
C SER A 112 -19.55 3.38 -5.27
N LYS A 113 -19.16 4.00 -6.39
CA LYS A 113 -19.32 3.44 -7.73
C LYS A 113 -18.55 2.12 -7.91
N ARG A 114 -17.30 2.05 -7.42
CA ARG A 114 -16.48 0.83 -7.53
C ARG A 114 -17.03 -0.31 -6.68
N LEU A 115 -17.47 -0.01 -5.46
CA LEU A 115 -18.10 -1.00 -4.58
C LEU A 115 -19.42 -1.53 -5.15
N SER A 116 -20.25 -0.65 -5.73
CA SER A 116 -21.48 -1.05 -6.41
C SER A 116 -21.23 -1.89 -7.67
N ALA A 117 -20.11 -1.64 -8.37
CA ALA A 117 -19.65 -2.46 -9.48
C ALA A 117 -19.02 -3.80 -9.03
N GLY A 118 -18.96 -4.04 -7.72
CA GLY A 118 -18.53 -5.30 -7.12
C GLY A 118 -17.03 -5.38 -6.82
N ALA A 119 -16.33 -4.26 -6.66
CA ALA A 119 -14.95 -4.28 -6.17
C ALA A 119 -14.87 -4.93 -4.79
N GLN A 120 -13.94 -5.86 -4.63
CA GLN A 120 -13.71 -6.62 -3.41
C GLN A 120 -12.50 -6.08 -2.65
N VAL A 121 -11.50 -5.59 -3.39
CA VAL A 121 -10.27 -5.04 -2.85
C VAL A 121 -10.04 -3.64 -3.40
N ILE A 122 -9.65 -2.71 -2.53
CA ILE A 122 -9.19 -1.38 -2.91
C ILE A 122 -7.75 -1.20 -2.43
N ILE A 123 -6.85 -0.88 -3.36
CA ILE A 123 -5.47 -0.51 -3.04
C ILE A 123 -5.39 1.01 -3.03
N THR A 124 -4.77 1.60 -2.01
CA THR A 124 -4.66 3.06 -1.92
C THR A 124 -3.46 3.51 -1.08
N ASN A 125 -3.13 4.80 -1.18
CA ASN A 125 -2.22 5.44 -0.25
C ASN A 125 -2.99 5.88 1.01
N PRO A 126 -2.46 5.67 2.24
CA PRO A 126 -3.13 6.12 3.46
C PRO A 126 -3.56 7.60 3.45
N LYS A 127 -2.80 8.46 2.77
CA LYS A 127 -3.15 9.89 2.60
C LYS A 127 -4.46 10.12 1.83
N CYS A 128 -4.88 9.17 0.99
CA CYS A 128 -6.14 9.30 0.26
C CYS A 128 -7.36 9.20 1.17
N VAL A 129 -7.21 8.59 2.35
CA VAL A 129 -8.30 8.36 3.30
C VAL A 129 -8.26 9.29 4.52
N GLU A 130 -7.24 10.14 4.65
CA GLU A 130 -7.14 11.13 5.73
C GLU A 130 -8.29 12.15 5.73
N THR A 131 -8.83 12.46 4.56
CA THR A 131 -9.86 13.51 4.36
C THR A 131 -11.28 12.96 4.36
N GLY A 132 -11.74 12.40 5.49
CA GLY A 132 -13.17 12.20 5.72
C GLY A 132 -13.85 11.01 5.08
N LEU A 133 -13.16 10.20 4.26
CA LEU A 133 -13.75 9.02 3.60
C LEU A 133 -14.38 8.07 4.63
N ASP A 134 -15.58 7.59 4.32
CA ASP A 134 -16.24 6.52 5.07
C ASP A 134 -15.82 5.15 4.51
N LEU A 135 -15.21 4.33 5.38
CA LEU A 135 -14.65 3.02 5.01
C LEU A 135 -15.38 1.86 5.71
N ASN A 136 -16.62 2.07 6.16
CA ASN A 136 -17.42 1.05 6.87
C ASN A 136 -17.64 -0.23 6.04
N ALA A 137 -17.53 -0.12 4.71
CA ALA A 137 -17.63 -1.28 3.82
C ALA A 137 -16.43 -2.26 3.94
N PHE A 138 -15.33 -1.86 4.60
CA PHE A 138 -14.13 -2.68 4.72
C PHE A 138 -13.96 -3.14 6.17
N THR A 139 -13.98 -4.43 6.36
CA THR A 139 -13.76 -5.08 7.66
C THR A 139 -12.33 -5.55 7.84
N THR A 140 -11.54 -5.54 6.77
CA THR A 140 -10.13 -5.92 6.78
C THR A 140 -9.27 -4.83 6.15
N LEU A 141 -8.25 -4.41 6.90
CA LEU A 141 -7.25 -3.44 6.46
C LEU A 141 -5.87 -4.10 6.45
N ILE A 142 -5.15 -3.99 5.35
CA ILE A 142 -3.78 -4.51 5.22
C ILE A 142 -2.83 -3.33 4.97
N PHE A 143 -1.93 -3.07 5.90
CA PHE A 143 -0.81 -2.17 5.68
C PHE A 143 0.32 -2.98 5.04
N TYR A 144 0.38 -2.95 3.71
CA TYR A 144 1.40 -3.63 2.94
C TYR A 144 2.76 -2.92 3.07
N SER A 145 2.78 -1.60 2.93
CA SER A 145 3.96 -0.80 3.23
C SER A 145 3.62 0.29 4.24
N MET A 146 4.49 0.47 5.21
CA MET A 146 4.33 1.46 6.27
C MET A 146 5.34 2.58 6.06
N GLY A 147 4.86 3.83 6.05
CA GLY A 147 5.71 4.99 6.11
C GLY A 147 6.05 5.37 7.57
N TYR A 148 6.97 6.30 7.75
CA TYR A 148 7.39 6.77 9.07
C TYR A 148 6.31 7.58 9.83
N ASN A 149 5.19 7.93 9.19
CA ASN A 149 4.15 8.74 9.80
C ASN A 149 3.14 7.85 10.54
N LEU A 150 3.40 7.60 11.83
CA LEU A 150 2.53 6.83 12.71
C LEU A 150 1.13 7.47 12.88
N PHE A 151 1.02 8.79 12.75
CA PHE A 151 -0.27 9.48 12.84
C PHE A 151 -1.19 9.12 11.66
N THR A 152 -0.66 9.15 10.43
CA THR A 152 -1.37 8.73 9.23
C THR A 152 -1.82 7.27 9.33
N LEU A 153 -0.94 6.39 9.80
CA LEU A 153 -1.24 4.97 10.00
C LEU A 153 -2.38 4.79 11.02
N ARG A 154 -2.31 5.47 12.15
CA ARG A 154 -3.33 5.42 13.20
C ARG A 154 -4.67 6.00 12.72
N GLN A 155 -4.67 7.07 11.94
CA GLN A 155 -5.89 7.60 11.35
C GLN A 155 -6.51 6.65 10.33
N ALA A 156 -5.73 6.12 9.39
CA ALA A 156 -6.20 5.19 8.39
C ALA A 156 -6.80 3.92 9.02
N SER A 157 -6.18 3.37 10.08
CA SER A 157 -6.68 2.18 10.77
C SER A 157 -8.04 2.38 11.47
N ARG A 158 -8.36 3.62 11.86
CA ARG A 158 -9.62 3.94 12.55
C ARG A 158 -10.77 4.30 11.62
N ARG A 159 -10.53 4.46 10.32
CA ARG A 159 -11.56 4.89 9.36
C ARG A 159 -12.63 3.85 9.10
N SER A 160 -12.31 2.57 9.23
CA SER A 160 -13.28 1.47 9.11
C SER A 160 -13.99 1.15 10.41
N TRP A 161 -13.52 1.68 11.56
CA TRP A 161 -14.14 1.48 12.87
C TRP A 161 -14.77 2.77 13.36
N ARG A 162 -16.03 3.00 12.98
CA ARG A 162 -16.82 4.17 13.34
C ARG A 162 -18.18 3.74 13.92
N ILE A 163 -18.93 4.71 14.44
CA ILE A 163 -20.26 4.49 15.05
C ILE A 163 -21.22 3.75 14.11
N ASN A 164 -21.11 3.95 12.81
CA ASN A 164 -21.95 3.31 11.79
C ASN A 164 -21.43 1.94 11.32
N GLN A 165 -20.36 1.40 11.93
CA GLN A 165 -19.87 0.06 11.58
C GLN A 165 -20.82 -1.00 12.13
N THR A 166 -21.36 -1.81 11.25
CA THR A 166 -22.27 -2.93 11.60
C THR A 166 -21.55 -4.25 11.83
N ALA A 167 -20.31 -4.36 11.37
CA ALA A 167 -19.51 -5.56 11.58
C ALA A 167 -19.06 -5.66 13.04
N PRO A 168 -19.00 -6.86 13.61
CA PRO A 168 -18.62 -7.07 15.02
C PRO A 168 -17.16 -6.74 15.30
N ARG A 169 -16.31 -6.71 14.26
CA ARG A 169 -14.88 -6.39 14.35
C ARG A 169 -14.34 -5.87 13.04
N VAL A 170 -13.25 -5.11 13.13
CA VAL A 170 -12.38 -4.73 12.01
C VAL A 170 -10.99 -5.28 12.30
N GLU A 171 -10.41 -6.00 11.35
CA GLU A 171 -9.08 -6.58 11.49
C GLU A 171 -8.05 -5.72 10.75
N VAL A 172 -6.91 -5.50 11.41
CA VAL A 172 -5.81 -4.72 10.86
C VAL A 172 -4.56 -5.59 10.81
N TYR A 173 -4.04 -5.82 9.62
CA TYR A 173 -2.82 -6.56 9.36
C TYR A 173 -1.70 -5.58 9.01
N MET A 174 -0.56 -5.73 9.65
CA MET A 174 0.67 -5.00 9.34
C MET A 174 1.69 -6.00 8.82
N LEU A 175 2.05 -5.88 7.54
CA LEU A 175 2.99 -6.79 6.91
C LEU A 175 4.41 -6.21 6.97
N TYR A 176 5.32 -6.96 7.53
CA TYR A 176 6.75 -6.62 7.62
C TYR A 176 7.59 -7.89 7.50
N TYR A 177 8.84 -7.72 7.11
CA TYR A 177 9.80 -8.83 7.17
C TYR A 177 10.33 -8.93 8.60
N ALA A 178 10.38 -10.15 9.14
CA ALA A 178 10.99 -10.41 10.44
C ALA A 178 12.51 -10.19 10.36
N ASP A 179 13.10 -9.76 11.45
CA ASP A 179 14.56 -9.60 11.61
C ASP A 179 15.22 -8.61 10.63
N THR A 180 14.47 -7.58 10.18
CA THR A 180 14.98 -6.51 9.31
C THR A 180 15.01 -5.15 10.01
#